data_04181cb399524e6cfa7dcd87a99c1fcc
#
_entry.id   04181cb399524e6cfa7dcd87a99c1fcc
#
_cell.length_a   1.000
_cell.length_b   1.000
_cell.length_c   1.000
_cell.angle_alpha   90.00
_cell.angle_beta   90.00
_cell.angle_gamma   90.00
#
_symmetry.space_group_name_H-M   'P 1'
#
loop_
_entity.id
_entity.type
_entity.pdbx_description
1 polymer ?
#
loop_
_entity_poly.entity_id
_entity_poly.type
_entity_poly.pdbx_seq_one_letter_code
_entity_poly.pdbx_strand_id
1 'polypeptide(L)'
;MNGRVIAGRYQLATILGQGGMGQVWTAYDQRLDRRVAVKLLHPERVTGPSGSGAADELRRRFVRECRVTAQVDHPGLVTVHDAGSDGEDLFLVMQYVEGADLADHLAEHDPYPWPWAVSVAAQLCAVLSAVHAVPIVHRDLKPRNAMVKPDGTLTVLDLGIASVMDTDTTRLTHTGSVIGSPAYMAPEQAMGGAVGPYTDLYALGVLLHELLCGDVPFSGSTALGVLHRHLYEPPLPVRHLRPEVPEALEALVLRLLAKDPQDRPDSAQEVYESLRPLLPAGGAPAGPLDPTRPFLRPHAPWPDRAAVPASAPVPAQQAPPAPQAPPARPNVAQAVDDVKRLLGEGRITQAVDILGGILPAAAQEHGEHSPVVRILRKQYAATLMDDGQYRRALPELRRLADDRAAEAGPADSQALQFRYDAAQCLEQLGEAAASLAEYRAVLPYYENENGYATPSGPGRAFDIRHRIGHLLLGVGDHAAGRAQLQALLYDTERAYGPHHPLPTELRRQLSHHQDVRGSV
;
A
#
# COMPACT_ATOMS: atom_id res chain seq x y z
N MET A 1 -1.58 27.90 -5.39
CA MET A 1 -2.88 27.70 -4.68
C MET A 1 -2.80 28.01 -3.19
N ASN A 2 -1.61 28.11 -2.59
CA ASN A 2 -1.48 28.56 -1.19
C ASN A 2 -2.18 29.91 -0.99
N GLY A 3 -3.03 30.00 0.02
CA GLY A 3 -3.80 31.21 0.32
C GLY A 3 -5.15 31.33 -0.40
N ARG A 4 -5.50 30.41 -1.32
CA ARG A 4 -6.86 30.37 -1.92
C ARG A 4 -7.90 30.15 -0.81
N VAL A 5 -9.00 30.88 -0.86
CA VAL A 5 -10.12 30.74 0.08
C VAL A 5 -11.26 30.03 -0.64
N ILE A 6 -11.67 28.88 -0.13
CA ILE A 6 -12.79 28.09 -0.63
C ILE A 6 -14.07 28.51 0.08
N ALA A 7 -15.15 28.68 -0.69
CA ALA A 7 -16.47 29.10 -0.22
C ALA A 7 -16.44 30.36 0.67
N GLY A 8 -15.47 31.27 0.45
CA GLY A 8 -15.29 32.49 1.25
C GLY A 8 -15.01 32.23 2.74
N ARG A 9 -14.55 31.04 3.12
CA ARG A 9 -14.38 30.62 4.51
C ARG A 9 -13.12 29.82 4.81
N TYR A 10 -12.73 28.89 3.94
CA TYR A 10 -11.67 27.93 4.22
C TYR A 10 -10.40 28.32 3.47
N GLN A 11 -9.42 28.85 4.17
CA GLN A 11 -8.15 29.28 3.59
C GLN A 11 -7.21 28.08 3.48
N LEU A 12 -6.88 27.68 2.25
CA LEU A 12 -5.95 26.59 1.97
C LEU A 12 -4.52 26.98 2.39
N ALA A 13 -3.84 26.07 3.09
CA ALA A 13 -2.47 26.25 3.56
C ALA A 13 -1.49 25.32 2.83
N THR A 14 -1.41 24.05 3.19
CA THR A 14 -0.47 23.07 2.62
C THR A 14 -1.18 21.84 2.10
N ILE A 15 -0.63 21.21 1.06
CA ILE A 15 -1.15 19.94 0.54
C ILE A 15 -0.75 18.83 1.51
N LEU A 16 -1.72 18.05 1.97
CA LEU A 16 -1.54 16.84 2.76
C LEU A 16 -1.41 15.60 1.88
N GLY A 17 -2.09 15.57 0.74
CA GLY A 17 -2.05 14.46 -0.20
C GLY A 17 -2.68 14.81 -1.54
N GLN A 18 -2.26 14.08 -2.57
CA GLN A 18 -2.79 14.22 -3.93
C GLN A 18 -3.03 12.82 -4.49
N GLY A 19 -4.18 12.62 -5.13
CA GLY A 19 -4.56 11.37 -5.77
C GLY A 19 -5.27 11.60 -7.10
N GLY A 20 -5.64 10.52 -7.77
CA GLY A 20 -6.32 10.59 -9.08
C GLY A 20 -7.61 11.40 -9.08
N MET A 21 -8.32 11.46 -7.95
CA MET A 21 -9.62 12.12 -7.82
C MET A 21 -9.54 13.54 -7.27
N GLY A 22 -8.40 13.99 -6.74
CA GLY A 22 -8.27 15.33 -6.17
C GLY A 22 -7.13 15.53 -5.22
N GLN A 23 -7.20 16.59 -4.44
CA GLN A 23 -6.17 17.02 -3.50
C GLN A 23 -6.77 17.21 -2.10
N VAL A 24 -6.02 16.82 -1.07
CA VAL A 24 -6.37 17.10 0.33
C VAL A 24 -5.41 18.15 0.86
N TRP A 25 -5.97 19.19 1.45
CA TRP A 25 -5.25 20.35 1.96
C TRP A 25 -5.46 20.51 3.46
N THR A 26 -4.42 20.91 4.19
CA THR A 26 -4.62 21.60 5.46
C THR A 26 -5.21 22.97 5.17
N ALA A 27 -6.23 23.39 5.91
CA ALA A 27 -6.85 24.69 5.77
C ALA A 27 -7.25 25.28 7.12
N TYR A 28 -7.56 26.56 7.13
CA TYR A 28 -8.09 27.27 8.29
C TYR A 28 -9.53 27.70 8.03
N ASP A 29 -10.44 27.30 8.92
CA ASP A 29 -11.79 27.84 9.00
C ASP A 29 -11.72 29.24 9.59
N GLN A 30 -11.79 30.28 8.77
CA GLN A 30 -11.66 31.69 9.19
C GLN A 30 -12.80 32.17 10.10
N ARG A 31 -13.94 31.44 10.15
CA ARG A 31 -15.06 31.79 11.03
C ARG A 31 -14.93 31.22 12.43
N LEU A 32 -14.38 30.00 12.53
CA LEU A 32 -14.25 29.29 13.80
C LEU A 32 -12.81 29.26 14.34
N ASP A 33 -11.87 29.89 13.61
CA ASP A 33 -10.45 29.96 13.94
C ASP A 33 -9.86 28.58 14.31
N ARG A 34 -10.10 27.59 13.44
CA ARG A 34 -9.61 26.22 13.66
C ARG A 34 -9.02 25.63 12.41
N ARG A 35 -8.07 24.70 12.62
CA ARG A 35 -7.51 23.89 11.55
C ARG A 35 -8.52 22.84 11.08
N VAL A 36 -8.64 22.66 9.77
CA VAL A 36 -9.49 21.67 9.11
C VAL A 36 -8.73 21.02 7.96
N ALA A 37 -9.18 19.87 7.50
CA ALA A 37 -8.75 19.28 6.24
C ALA A 37 -9.80 19.57 5.15
N VAL A 38 -9.36 19.98 3.96
CA VAL A 38 -10.23 20.25 2.82
C VAL A 38 -9.83 19.35 1.66
N LYS A 39 -10.72 18.47 1.25
CA LYS A 39 -10.57 17.62 0.06
C LYS A 39 -11.23 18.34 -1.11
N LEU A 40 -10.42 18.67 -2.13
CA LEU A 40 -10.88 19.26 -3.40
C LEU A 40 -10.95 18.16 -4.45
N LEU A 41 -12.09 18.07 -5.12
CA LEU A 41 -12.33 17.14 -6.21
C LEU A 41 -12.57 17.95 -7.49
N HIS A 42 -11.92 17.55 -8.58
CA HIS A 42 -12.07 18.18 -9.88
C HIS A 42 -13.03 17.34 -10.74
N PRO A 43 -14.28 17.78 -10.98
CA PRO A 43 -15.28 17.00 -11.73
C PRO A 43 -14.80 16.59 -13.12
N GLU A 44 -14.07 17.44 -13.82
CA GLU A 44 -13.56 17.16 -15.16
C GLU A 44 -12.58 15.98 -15.22
N ARG A 45 -11.86 15.72 -14.13
CA ARG A 45 -10.97 14.55 -14.02
C ARG A 45 -11.73 13.25 -13.80
N VAL A 46 -12.95 13.33 -13.29
CA VAL A 46 -13.81 12.18 -12.98
C VAL A 46 -14.72 11.83 -14.18
N THR A 47 -15.27 12.84 -14.88
CA THR A 47 -16.27 12.60 -15.93
C THR A 47 -15.75 12.75 -17.37
N GLY A 48 -14.52 13.27 -17.56
CA GLY A 48 -14.04 13.67 -18.89
C GLY A 48 -14.83 14.86 -19.46
N PRO A 49 -14.63 15.24 -20.73
CA PRO A 49 -15.31 16.36 -21.39
C PRO A 49 -16.76 16.02 -21.72
N SER A 50 -17.59 15.78 -20.71
CA SER A 50 -19.02 15.52 -20.81
C SER A 50 -19.78 16.84 -20.62
N GLY A 51 -20.91 17.03 -21.33
CA GLY A 51 -21.66 18.26 -21.30
C GLY A 51 -22.18 18.67 -19.92
N SER A 52 -22.63 19.94 -19.78
CA SER A 52 -23.02 20.60 -18.51
C SER A 52 -24.01 19.81 -17.63
N GLY A 53 -24.85 18.97 -18.19
CA GLY A 53 -25.79 18.13 -17.42
C GLY A 53 -25.15 17.03 -16.59
N ALA A 54 -24.03 16.46 -17.04
CA ALA A 54 -23.30 15.42 -16.30
C ALA A 54 -22.60 15.99 -15.06
N ALA A 55 -22.06 17.20 -15.15
CA ALA A 55 -21.42 17.89 -14.04
C ALA A 55 -22.41 18.23 -12.91
N ASP A 56 -23.62 18.66 -13.25
CA ASP A 56 -24.67 18.98 -12.27
C ASP A 56 -25.21 17.72 -11.58
N GLU A 57 -25.34 16.63 -12.30
CA GLU A 57 -25.72 15.34 -11.70
C GLU A 57 -24.65 14.83 -10.72
N LEU A 58 -23.37 14.95 -11.11
CA LEU A 58 -22.24 14.60 -10.27
C LEU A 58 -22.21 15.44 -8.98
N ARG A 59 -22.46 16.76 -9.08
CA ARG A 59 -22.55 17.66 -7.91
C ARG A 59 -23.66 17.24 -6.96
N ARG A 60 -24.86 16.93 -7.48
CA ARG A 60 -26.00 16.48 -6.66
C ARG A 60 -25.69 15.16 -5.96
N ARG A 61 -25.08 14.20 -6.67
CA ARG A 61 -24.68 12.91 -6.12
C ARG A 61 -23.63 13.09 -5.02
N PHE A 62 -22.59 13.89 -5.26
CA PHE A 62 -21.57 14.20 -4.27
C PHE A 62 -22.15 14.74 -2.97
N VAL A 63 -22.99 15.79 -3.05
CA VAL A 63 -23.61 16.40 -1.87
C VAL A 63 -24.52 15.39 -1.14
N ARG A 64 -25.22 14.54 -1.87
CA ARG A 64 -26.05 13.49 -1.27
C ARG A 64 -25.21 12.50 -0.49
N GLU A 65 -24.11 12.01 -1.07
CA GLU A 65 -23.21 11.05 -0.40
C GLU A 65 -22.53 11.68 0.83
N CYS A 66 -22.10 12.94 0.73
CA CYS A 66 -21.58 13.67 1.89
C CYS A 66 -22.61 13.76 3.03
N ARG A 67 -23.89 13.97 2.71
CA ARG A 67 -24.96 14.02 3.73
C ARG A 67 -25.18 12.67 4.39
N VAL A 68 -25.14 11.59 3.63
CA VAL A 68 -25.31 10.22 4.17
C VAL A 68 -24.10 9.87 5.07
N THR A 69 -22.89 10.19 4.62
CA THR A 69 -21.66 10.01 5.41
C THR A 69 -21.70 10.80 6.72
N ALA A 70 -22.20 12.05 6.68
CA ALA A 70 -22.28 12.91 7.87
C ALA A 70 -23.32 12.42 8.91
N GLN A 71 -24.16 11.44 8.59
CA GLN A 71 -25.08 10.82 9.55
C GLN A 71 -24.42 9.77 10.45
N VAL A 72 -23.23 9.27 10.07
CA VAL A 72 -22.50 8.30 10.89
C VAL A 72 -21.69 9.05 11.95
N ASP A 73 -22.08 8.90 13.20
CA ASP A 73 -21.34 9.46 14.34
C ASP A 73 -20.58 8.34 15.05
N HIS A 74 -19.25 8.37 14.95
CA HIS A 74 -18.36 7.43 15.63
C HIS A 74 -17.00 8.09 15.91
N PRO A 75 -16.41 7.96 17.11
CA PRO A 75 -15.15 8.64 17.48
C PRO A 75 -13.94 8.18 16.65
N GLY A 76 -14.01 7.00 16.03
CA GLY A 76 -13.00 6.47 15.10
C GLY A 76 -13.27 6.84 13.63
N LEU A 77 -14.24 7.69 13.33
CA LEU A 77 -14.53 8.19 12.00
C LEU A 77 -14.28 9.68 11.92
N VAL A 78 -13.67 10.15 10.84
CA VAL A 78 -13.46 11.60 10.63
C VAL A 78 -14.79 12.34 10.55
N THR A 79 -14.90 13.42 11.33
CA THR A 79 -16.11 14.27 11.32
C THR A 79 -16.14 15.13 10.06
N VAL A 80 -17.21 15.05 9.28
CA VAL A 80 -17.49 15.95 8.16
C VAL A 80 -18.10 17.25 8.72
N HIS A 81 -17.50 18.38 8.35
CA HIS A 81 -17.92 19.71 8.82
C HIS A 81 -18.74 20.49 7.80
N ASP A 82 -18.41 20.34 6.52
CA ASP A 82 -19.05 21.06 5.43
C ASP A 82 -18.78 20.36 4.09
N ALA A 83 -19.66 20.57 3.12
CA ALA A 83 -19.48 20.07 1.76
C ALA A 83 -20.22 20.97 0.75
N GLY A 84 -19.64 21.16 -0.42
CA GLY A 84 -20.26 22.00 -1.44
C GLY A 84 -19.45 22.12 -2.72
N SER A 85 -19.72 23.23 -3.44
CA SER A 85 -18.97 23.59 -4.64
C SER A 85 -18.46 25.02 -4.58
N ASP A 86 -17.25 25.24 -5.11
CA ASP A 86 -16.62 26.56 -5.24
C ASP A 86 -16.11 26.70 -6.67
N GLY A 87 -16.84 27.41 -7.52
CA GLY A 87 -16.62 27.42 -8.96
C GLY A 87 -16.87 26.03 -9.55
N GLU A 88 -15.86 25.47 -10.21
CA GLU A 88 -15.91 24.12 -10.79
C GLU A 88 -15.49 23.02 -9.82
N ASP A 89 -14.85 23.38 -8.71
CA ASP A 89 -14.38 22.41 -7.73
C ASP A 89 -15.50 21.98 -6.77
N LEU A 90 -15.53 20.69 -6.45
CA LEU A 90 -16.27 20.16 -5.32
C LEU A 90 -15.35 20.12 -4.10
N PHE A 91 -15.86 20.48 -2.93
CA PHE A 91 -15.08 20.45 -1.71
C PHE A 91 -15.80 19.71 -0.58
N LEU A 92 -15.01 19.01 0.22
CA LEU A 92 -15.40 18.38 1.47
C LEU A 92 -14.50 18.91 2.57
N VAL A 93 -15.08 19.51 3.60
CA VAL A 93 -14.37 19.98 4.79
C VAL A 93 -14.56 18.98 5.91
N MET A 94 -13.47 18.54 6.50
CA MET A 94 -13.48 17.54 7.55
C MET A 94 -12.53 17.91 8.68
N GLN A 95 -12.66 17.22 9.79
CA GLN A 95 -11.75 17.32 10.91
C GLN A 95 -10.30 17.14 10.44
N TYR A 96 -9.41 18.01 10.89
CA TYR A 96 -7.97 17.77 10.78
C TYR A 96 -7.57 16.77 11.86
N VAL A 97 -7.04 15.63 11.46
CA VAL A 97 -6.60 14.57 12.37
C VAL A 97 -5.08 14.64 12.50
N GLU A 98 -4.60 14.84 13.73
CA GLU A 98 -3.17 14.76 14.05
C GLU A 98 -2.77 13.31 14.29
N GLY A 99 -1.63 12.89 13.72
CA GLY A 99 -1.12 11.53 13.86
C GLY A 99 -0.33 11.09 12.63
N ALA A 100 -0.08 9.78 12.54
CA ALA A 100 0.52 9.13 11.38
C ALA A 100 -0.53 8.31 10.63
N ASP A 101 -0.53 8.33 9.30
CA ASP A 101 -1.34 7.35 8.58
C ASP A 101 -0.77 5.93 8.79
N LEU A 102 -1.63 4.94 8.70
CA LEU A 102 -1.28 3.57 9.06
C LEU A 102 -0.19 2.98 8.13
N ALA A 103 -0.03 3.49 6.90
CA ALA A 103 1.04 3.06 6.02
C ALA A 103 2.40 3.58 6.48
N ASP A 104 2.48 4.85 6.88
CA ASP A 104 3.71 5.42 7.45
C ASP A 104 3.99 4.79 8.83
N HIS A 105 2.95 4.58 9.64
CA HIS A 105 3.07 3.92 10.93
C HIS A 105 3.56 2.46 10.81
N LEU A 106 3.10 1.72 9.80
CA LEU A 106 3.60 0.38 9.48
C LEU A 106 5.07 0.41 9.05
N ALA A 107 5.43 1.37 8.19
CA ALA A 107 6.81 1.50 7.69
C ALA A 107 7.81 1.88 8.80
N GLU A 108 7.38 2.63 9.81
CA GLU A 108 8.22 3.01 10.96
C GLU A 108 8.43 1.86 11.96
N HIS A 109 7.57 0.83 11.96
CA HIS A 109 7.55 -0.24 12.95
C HIS A 109 7.63 -1.64 12.31
N ASP A 110 8.56 -1.84 11.39
CA ASP A 110 8.78 -3.16 10.75
C ASP A 110 9.84 -3.99 11.50
N PRO A 111 9.52 -5.20 11.99
CA PRO A 111 8.25 -5.91 11.89
C PRO A 111 7.16 -5.35 12.81
N TYR A 112 5.96 -5.16 12.27
CA TYR A 112 4.85 -4.60 13.04
C TYR A 112 4.39 -5.58 14.14
N PRO A 113 4.28 -5.14 15.41
CA PRO A 113 3.88 -6.03 16.50
C PRO A 113 2.48 -6.60 16.27
N TRP A 114 2.32 -7.93 16.33
CA TRP A 114 0.99 -8.52 16.11
C TRP A 114 -0.09 -8.03 17.11
N PRO A 115 0.21 -7.69 18.40
CA PRO A 115 -0.79 -7.09 19.29
C PRO A 115 -1.26 -5.70 18.83
N TRP A 116 -0.39 -4.96 18.12
CA TRP A 116 -0.75 -3.69 17.50
C TRP A 116 -1.68 -3.92 16.31
N ALA A 117 -1.38 -4.90 15.45
CA ALA A 117 -2.24 -5.28 14.33
C ALA A 117 -3.65 -5.68 14.81
N VAL A 118 -3.75 -6.49 15.87
CA VAL A 118 -5.01 -6.86 16.52
C VAL A 118 -5.76 -5.62 17.03
N SER A 119 -5.05 -4.69 17.70
CA SER A 119 -5.64 -3.48 18.27
C SER A 119 -6.15 -2.52 17.18
N VAL A 120 -5.41 -2.39 16.06
CA VAL A 120 -5.84 -1.63 14.88
C VAL A 120 -7.08 -2.28 14.26
N ALA A 121 -7.05 -3.59 14.02
CA ALA A 121 -8.18 -4.31 13.43
C ALA A 121 -9.44 -4.22 14.29
N ALA A 122 -9.31 -4.33 15.62
CA ALA A 122 -10.45 -4.20 16.54
C ALA A 122 -11.06 -2.79 16.49
N GLN A 123 -10.24 -1.73 16.43
CA GLN A 123 -10.73 -0.37 16.28
C GLN A 123 -11.41 -0.16 14.92
N LEU A 124 -10.86 -0.71 13.83
CA LEU A 124 -11.51 -0.69 12.52
C LEU A 124 -12.85 -1.42 12.52
N CYS A 125 -12.95 -2.57 13.18
CA CYS A 125 -14.21 -3.29 13.33
C CYS A 125 -15.28 -2.44 14.02
N ALA A 126 -14.92 -1.68 15.06
CA ALA A 126 -15.86 -0.78 15.73
C ALA A 126 -16.38 0.31 14.78
N VAL A 127 -15.50 0.90 13.96
CA VAL A 127 -15.90 1.88 12.93
C VAL A 127 -16.78 1.23 11.88
N LEU A 128 -16.38 0.09 11.31
CA LEU A 128 -17.13 -0.62 10.29
C LEU A 128 -18.51 -1.06 10.77
N SER A 129 -18.62 -1.49 12.05
CA SER A 129 -19.91 -1.80 12.65
C SER A 129 -20.87 -0.61 12.65
N ALA A 130 -20.37 0.58 12.97
CA ALA A 130 -21.15 1.83 12.93
C ALA A 130 -21.53 2.22 11.49
N VAL A 131 -20.60 2.08 10.54
CA VAL A 131 -20.82 2.36 9.11
C VAL A 131 -21.84 1.40 8.51
N HIS A 132 -21.75 0.12 8.81
CA HIS A 132 -22.65 -0.91 8.29
C HIS A 132 -24.05 -0.90 8.94
N ALA A 133 -24.20 -0.22 10.09
CA ALA A 133 -25.52 -0.02 10.71
C ALA A 133 -26.42 0.93 9.87
N VAL A 134 -25.84 1.71 8.99
CA VAL A 134 -26.51 2.48 7.94
C VAL A 134 -26.19 1.86 6.58
N PRO A 135 -26.96 2.10 5.51
CA PRO A 135 -26.71 1.47 4.21
C PRO A 135 -25.50 2.07 3.48
N ILE A 136 -24.34 2.05 4.15
CA ILE A 136 -23.05 2.55 3.65
C ILE A 136 -22.04 1.42 3.66
N VAL A 137 -21.22 1.36 2.61
CA VAL A 137 -20.04 0.50 2.50
C VAL A 137 -18.85 1.41 2.24
N HIS A 138 -17.72 1.17 2.93
CA HIS A 138 -16.53 2.02 2.84
C HIS A 138 -15.86 1.94 1.45
N ARG A 139 -15.73 0.74 0.89
CA ARG A 139 -15.23 0.40 -0.47
C ARG A 139 -13.75 0.70 -0.76
N ASP A 140 -13.07 1.52 0.03
CA ASP A 140 -11.64 1.90 -0.17
C ASP A 140 -10.87 1.86 1.15
N LEU A 141 -11.06 0.78 1.93
CA LEU A 141 -10.32 0.59 3.18
C LEU A 141 -8.87 0.19 2.86
N LYS A 142 -7.92 1.00 3.30
CA LYS A 142 -6.47 0.82 3.09
C LYS A 142 -5.68 1.60 4.14
N PRO A 143 -4.38 1.32 4.37
CA PRO A 143 -3.58 1.99 5.39
C PRO A 143 -3.57 3.52 5.29
N ARG A 144 -3.50 4.09 4.08
CA ARG A 144 -3.53 5.55 3.86
C ARG A 144 -4.85 6.23 4.26
N ASN A 145 -5.94 5.46 4.39
CA ASN A 145 -7.25 5.98 4.79
C ASN A 145 -7.53 5.80 6.29
N ALA A 146 -6.54 5.39 7.09
CA ALA A 146 -6.65 5.24 8.53
C ALA A 146 -5.47 5.93 9.22
N MET A 147 -5.73 6.74 10.24
CA MET A 147 -4.70 7.44 11.02
C MET A 147 -4.67 6.93 12.45
N VAL A 148 -3.46 6.70 12.95
CA VAL A 148 -3.18 6.46 14.37
C VAL A 148 -2.88 7.80 15.04
N LYS A 149 -3.68 8.17 16.03
CA LYS A 149 -3.49 9.42 16.80
C LYS A 149 -2.47 9.23 17.94
N PRO A 150 -1.95 10.33 18.50
CA PRO A 150 -0.98 10.26 19.61
C PRO A 150 -1.49 9.51 20.86
N ASP A 151 -2.82 9.43 21.04
CA ASP A 151 -3.45 8.66 22.13
C ASP A 151 -3.64 7.16 21.79
N GLY A 152 -3.20 6.71 20.62
CA GLY A 152 -3.36 5.34 20.12
C GLY A 152 -4.73 5.02 19.51
N THR A 153 -5.66 6.00 19.50
CA THR A 153 -6.95 5.80 18.85
C THR A 153 -6.81 5.91 17.33
N LEU A 154 -7.59 5.10 16.63
CA LEU A 154 -7.62 5.10 15.17
C LEU A 154 -8.75 6.02 14.65
N THR A 155 -8.48 6.72 13.54
CA THR A 155 -9.50 7.48 12.83
C THR A 155 -9.46 7.14 11.35
N VAL A 156 -10.59 6.66 10.82
CA VAL A 156 -10.80 6.41 9.39
C VAL A 156 -11.16 7.72 8.70
N LEU A 157 -10.48 8.04 7.60
CA LEU A 157 -10.53 9.37 6.97
C LEU A 157 -11.58 9.48 5.86
N ASP A 158 -11.80 8.44 5.10
CA ASP A 158 -12.56 8.48 3.83
C ASP A 158 -13.59 7.35 3.79
N LEU A 159 -14.89 7.68 3.77
CA LEU A 159 -15.98 6.73 3.54
C LEU A 159 -16.33 6.64 2.06
N GLY A 160 -15.36 6.33 1.21
CA GLY A 160 -15.60 5.97 -0.19
C GLY A 160 -16.48 6.92 -1.02
N ILE A 161 -16.68 8.19 -0.59
CA ILE A 161 -17.49 9.19 -1.31
C ILE A 161 -17.04 9.31 -2.77
N ALA A 162 -15.73 9.15 -3.00
CA ALA A 162 -15.15 9.20 -4.32
C ALA A 162 -15.53 7.98 -5.19
N SER A 163 -15.70 6.78 -4.59
CA SER A 163 -16.06 5.55 -5.31
C SER A 163 -17.53 5.52 -5.77
N VAL A 164 -18.38 6.27 -5.09
CA VAL A 164 -19.79 6.43 -5.50
C VAL A 164 -19.95 7.38 -6.68
N MET A 165 -18.97 8.27 -6.88
CA MET A 165 -18.91 9.16 -8.03
C MET A 165 -18.50 8.41 -9.31
N ASP A 166 -17.85 7.27 -9.15
CA ASP A 166 -17.46 6.37 -10.24
C ASP A 166 -18.56 5.33 -10.48
N THR A 167 -19.61 5.71 -11.19
CA THR A 167 -20.71 4.80 -11.57
C THR A 167 -20.29 3.68 -12.52
N ASP A 168 -19.07 3.71 -13.00
CA ASP A 168 -18.47 2.74 -13.94
C ASP A 168 -17.20 2.08 -13.36
N THR A 169 -17.14 1.80 -12.05
CA THR A 169 -15.97 1.23 -11.35
C THR A 169 -15.52 -0.15 -11.88
N THR A 170 -16.19 -0.71 -12.84
CA THR A 170 -15.82 -1.95 -13.55
C THR A 170 -15.34 -1.72 -14.97
N ARG A 171 -15.21 -0.49 -15.40
CA ARG A 171 -14.58 -0.24 -16.70
C ARG A 171 -13.06 -0.15 -16.50
N LEU A 172 -12.34 -1.22 -16.90
CA LEU A 172 -11.04 -0.99 -17.53
C LEU A 172 -11.25 0.20 -18.46
N THR A 173 -10.65 1.34 -18.14
CA THR A 173 -10.67 2.45 -19.08
C THR A 173 -10.15 1.93 -20.41
N HIS A 174 -10.63 2.48 -21.54
CA HIS A 174 -10.12 2.15 -22.89
C HIS A 174 -8.57 2.25 -22.98
N THR A 175 -7.92 2.79 -21.95
CA THR A 175 -6.48 2.95 -21.80
C THR A 175 -5.82 1.89 -20.89
N GLY A 176 -6.58 0.91 -20.35
CA GLY A 176 -6.02 -0.15 -19.51
C GLY A 176 -5.63 0.26 -18.09
N SER A 177 -5.93 1.48 -17.64
CA SER A 177 -5.68 1.95 -16.27
C SER A 177 -6.83 1.53 -15.35
N VAL A 178 -6.51 0.77 -14.31
CA VAL A 178 -7.44 0.46 -13.21
C VAL A 178 -7.47 1.68 -12.27
N ILE A 179 -8.64 2.30 -12.11
CA ILE A 179 -8.82 3.39 -11.14
C ILE A 179 -8.98 2.75 -9.76
N GLY A 180 -8.11 3.12 -8.81
CA GLY A 180 -8.11 2.62 -7.44
C GLY A 180 -6.82 1.90 -7.04
N SER A 181 -6.76 1.40 -5.80
CA SER A 181 -5.64 0.59 -5.30
C SER A 181 -6.01 -0.89 -5.43
N PRO A 182 -5.63 -1.59 -6.51
CA PRO A 182 -6.06 -2.97 -6.76
C PRO A 182 -5.64 -3.94 -5.65
N ALA A 183 -4.62 -3.58 -4.86
CA ALA A 183 -4.08 -4.40 -3.78
C ALA A 183 -5.05 -4.67 -2.62
N TYR A 184 -6.12 -3.86 -2.46
CA TYR A 184 -7.12 -4.03 -1.38
C TYR A 184 -8.51 -4.35 -1.93
N MET A 185 -8.63 -4.52 -3.24
CA MET A 185 -9.91 -4.70 -3.91
C MET A 185 -10.46 -6.11 -3.64
N ALA A 186 -11.72 -6.19 -3.22
CA ALA A 186 -12.38 -7.48 -3.04
C ALA A 186 -12.73 -8.15 -4.38
N PRO A 187 -12.80 -9.50 -4.44
CA PRO A 187 -13.13 -10.24 -5.65
C PRO A 187 -14.40 -9.75 -6.34
N GLU A 188 -15.48 -9.51 -5.59
CA GLU A 188 -16.75 -9.02 -6.12
C GLU A 188 -16.64 -7.60 -6.71
N GLN A 189 -15.80 -6.73 -6.15
CA GLN A 189 -15.52 -5.42 -6.74
C GLN A 189 -14.80 -5.55 -8.09
N ALA A 190 -13.82 -6.45 -8.17
CA ALA A 190 -13.06 -6.70 -9.39
C ALA A 190 -13.94 -7.26 -10.52
N MET A 191 -14.97 -8.03 -10.17
CA MET A 191 -15.93 -8.62 -11.11
C MET A 191 -17.13 -7.71 -11.45
N GLY A 192 -17.24 -6.54 -10.80
CA GLY A 192 -18.43 -5.67 -10.96
C GLY A 192 -19.69 -6.24 -10.33
N GLY A 193 -19.53 -7.11 -9.36
CA GLY A 193 -20.62 -7.69 -8.59
C GLY A 193 -21.22 -6.72 -7.56
N ALA A 194 -22.22 -7.22 -6.83
CA ALA A 194 -22.80 -6.47 -5.73
C ALA A 194 -21.77 -6.26 -4.61
N VAL A 195 -21.66 -5.04 -4.11
CA VAL A 195 -20.81 -4.69 -2.96
C VAL A 195 -21.65 -4.55 -1.71
N GLY A 196 -21.11 -4.98 -0.59
CA GLY A 196 -21.78 -4.98 0.71
C GLY A 196 -20.79 -4.90 1.87
N PRO A 197 -21.26 -5.00 3.12
CA PRO A 197 -20.41 -5.06 4.31
C PRO A 197 -19.26 -6.08 4.20
N TYR A 198 -19.49 -7.21 3.58
CA TYR A 198 -18.52 -8.27 3.32
C TYR A 198 -17.33 -7.81 2.45
N THR A 199 -17.52 -6.79 1.63
CA THR A 199 -16.46 -6.17 0.81
C THR A 199 -15.43 -5.46 1.69
N ASP A 200 -15.89 -4.70 2.69
CA ASP A 200 -15.00 -4.02 3.65
C ASP A 200 -14.29 -5.03 4.56
N LEU A 201 -14.95 -6.16 4.89
CA LEU A 201 -14.34 -7.23 5.67
C LEU A 201 -13.19 -7.90 4.92
N TYR A 202 -13.31 -8.07 3.60
CA TYR A 202 -12.20 -8.55 2.77
C TYR A 202 -11.02 -7.56 2.77
N ALA A 203 -11.31 -6.28 2.57
CA ALA A 203 -10.28 -5.23 2.61
C ALA A 203 -9.60 -5.14 4.00
N LEU A 204 -10.36 -5.33 5.09
CA LEU A 204 -9.82 -5.48 6.44
C LEU A 204 -8.89 -6.70 6.56
N GLY A 205 -9.22 -7.82 5.92
CA GLY A 205 -8.38 -9.01 5.84
C GLY A 205 -7.05 -8.74 5.12
N VAL A 206 -7.09 -8.02 4.00
CA VAL A 206 -5.88 -7.58 3.28
C VAL A 206 -5.01 -6.69 4.15
N LEU A 207 -5.62 -5.69 4.79
CA LEU A 207 -4.93 -4.76 5.67
C LEU A 207 -4.32 -5.48 6.88
N LEU A 208 -5.05 -6.39 7.51
CA LEU A 208 -4.54 -7.16 8.65
C LEU A 208 -3.40 -8.10 8.25
N HIS A 209 -3.47 -8.72 7.07
CA HIS A 209 -2.35 -9.49 6.51
C HIS A 209 -1.12 -8.60 6.31
N GLU A 210 -1.28 -7.42 5.72
CA GLU A 210 -0.19 -6.46 5.52
C GLU A 210 0.44 -6.00 6.84
N LEU A 211 -0.36 -5.66 7.85
CA LEU A 211 0.14 -5.32 9.19
C LEU A 211 0.94 -6.46 9.82
N LEU A 212 0.54 -7.70 9.61
CA LEU A 212 1.21 -8.87 10.18
C LEU A 212 2.45 -9.28 9.40
N CYS A 213 2.46 -9.15 8.07
CA CYS A 213 3.50 -9.68 7.21
C CYS A 213 4.41 -8.60 6.60
N GLY A 214 4.04 -7.32 6.70
CA GLY A 214 4.76 -6.19 6.07
C GLY A 214 4.41 -5.99 4.59
N ASP A 215 3.69 -6.92 3.97
CA ASP A 215 3.28 -6.87 2.57
C ASP A 215 1.82 -7.33 2.39
N VAL A 216 1.18 -6.82 1.35
CA VAL A 216 -0.17 -7.26 0.96
C VAL A 216 -0.16 -8.74 0.52
N PRO A 217 -1.28 -9.49 0.73
CA PRO A 217 -1.34 -10.91 0.38
C PRO A 217 -1.16 -11.18 -1.12
N PHE A 218 -1.51 -10.19 -1.96
CA PHE A 218 -1.44 -10.30 -3.41
C PHE A 218 -0.79 -9.06 -4.00
N SER A 219 0.39 -9.22 -4.57
CA SER A 219 1.17 -8.18 -5.24
C SER A 219 1.50 -8.60 -6.67
N GLY A 220 1.81 -7.68 -7.56
CA GLY A 220 2.16 -7.99 -8.94
C GLY A 220 2.59 -6.77 -9.73
N SER A 221 3.26 -6.97 -10.86
CA SER A 221 3.76 -5.90 -11.73
C SER A 221 2.66 -5.18 -12.51
N THR A 222 1.46 -5.78 -12.62
CA THR A 222 0.32 -5.17 -13.32
C THR A 222 -0.92 -5.21 -12.45
N ALA A 223 -1.76 -4.18 -12.56
CA ALA A 223 -3.04 -4.11 -11.86
C ALA A 223 -3.94 -5.33 -12.17
N LEU A 224 -3.97 -5.77 -13.43
CA LEU A 224 -4.74 -6.94 -13.85
C LEU A 224 -4.21 -8.23 -13.21
N GLY A 225 -2.88 -8.38 -13.09
CA GLY A 225 -2.27 -9.51 -12.40
C GLY A 225 -2.61 -9.56 -10.92
N VAL A 226 -2.63 -8.39 -10.24
CA VAL A 226 -3.07 -8.28 -8.84
C VAL A 226 -4.55 -8.67 -8.71
N LEU A 227 -5.43 -8.14 -9.57
CA LEU A 227 -6.85 -8.50 -9.59
C LEU A 227 -7.08 -10.00 -9.81
N HIS A 228 -6.34 -10.61 -10.75
CA HIS A 228 -6.41 -12.05 -10.97
C HIS A 228 -6.09 -12.85 -9.70
N ARG A 229 -5.06 -12.43 -8.94
CA ARG A 229 -4.70 -13.07 -7.68
C ARG A 229 -5.78 -12.92 -6.62
N HIS A 230 -6.39 -11.73 -6.51
CA HIS A 230 -7.54 -11.52 -5.62
C HIS A 230 -8.70 -12.45 -5.96
N LEU A 231 -8.91 -12.75 -7.24
CA LEU A 231 -10.00 -13.62 -7.70
C LEU A 231 -9.71 -15.11 -7.45
N TYR A 232 -8.49 -15.57 -7.72
CA TYR A 232 -8.25 -17.00 -7.91
C TYR A 232 -7.14 -17.60 -7.04
N GLU A 233 -6.20 -16.81 -6.52
CA GLU A 233 -5.09 -17.36 -5.74
C GLU A 233 -5.44 -17.37 -4.23
N PRO A 234 -5.15 -18.47 -3.50
CA PRO A 234 -5.27 -18.47 -2.05
C PRO A 234 -4.21 -17.54 -1.44
N PRO A 235 -4.53 -16.84 -0.33
CA PRO A 235 -3.52 -16.06 0.39
C PRO A 235 -2.53 -16.99 1.08
N LEU A 236 -1.29 -16.53 1.21
CA LEU A 236 -0.30 -17.24 2.01
C LEU A 236 -0.69 -17.15 3.49
N PRO A 237 -0.67 -18.29 4.24
CA PRO A 237 -0.88 -18.26 5.68
C PRO A 237 0.17 -17.38 6.40
N VAL A 238 -0.30 -16.52 7.29
CA VAL A 238 0.53 -15.54 8.01
C VAL A 238 1.66 -16.22 8.81
N ARG A 239 1.39 -17.37 9.42
CA ARG A 239 2.35 -18.10 10.25
C ARG A 239 3.49 -18.76 9.47
N HIS A 240 3.39 -18.84 8.15
CA HIS A 240 4.55 -19.19 7.32
C HIS A 240 5.62 -18.11 7.34
N LEU A 241 5.22 -16.85 7.49
CA LEU A 241 6.13 -15.70 7.57
C LEU A 241 6.42 -15.29 9.01
N ARG A 242 5.43 -15.43 9.89
CA ARG A 242 5.44 -14.98 11.28
C ARG A 242 4.91 -16.10 12.20
N PRO A 243 5.72 -17.14 12.50
CA PRO A 243 5.29 -18.30 13.31
C PRO A 243 4.78 -17.93 14.72
N GLU A 244 5.19 -16.78 15.26
CA GLU A 244 4.76 -16.27 16.56
C GLU A 244 3.33 -15.72 16.58
N VAL A 245 2.72 -15.51 15.42
CA VAL A 245 1.31 -15.06 15.32
C VAL A 245 0.39 -16.16 15.81
N PRO A 246 -0.60 -15.86 16.69
CA PRO A 246 -1.55 -16.85 17.17
C PRO A 246 -2.31 -17.53 16.02
N GLU A 247 -2.53 -18.84 16.13
CA GLU A 247 -3.26 -19.64 15.13
C GLU A 247 -4.70 -19.10 14.89
N ALA A 248 -5.37 -18.66 15.96
CA ALA A 248 -6.69 -18.06 15.87
C ALA A 248 -6.69 -16.76 15.03
N LEU A 249 -5.60 -15.98 15.08
CA LEU A 249 -5.47 -14.77 14.28
C LEU A 249 -5.24 -15.10 12.80
N GLU A 250 -4.40 -16.08 12.50
CA GLU A 250 -4.20 -16.58 11.13
C GLU A 250 -5.52 -17.10 10.54
N ALA A 251 -6.24 -17.94 11.28
CA ALA A 251 -7.53 -18.49 10.85
C ALA A 251 -8.55 -17.38 10.52
N LEU A 252 -8.58 -16.31 11.34
CA LEU A 252 -9.43 -15.15 11.08
C LEU A 252 -9.01 -14.40 9.81
N VAL A 253 -7.71 -14.16 9.59
CA VAL A 253 -7.20 -13.51 8.37
C VAL A 253 -7.58 -14.32 7.14
N LEU A 254 -7.38 -15.64 7.16
CA LEU A 254 -7.73 -16.51 6.03
C LEU A 254 -9.23 -16.50 5.75
N ARG A 255 -10.07 -16.48 6.79
CA ARG A 255 -11.52 -16.39 6.65
C ARG A 255 -11.97 -15.04 6.07
N LEU A 256 -11.36 -13.91 6.49
CA LEU A 256 -11.60 -12.59 5.92
C LEU A 256 -11.22 -12.53 4.43
N LEU A 257 -10.15 -13.23 4.03
CA LEU A 257 -9.65 -13.30 2.65
C LEU A 257 -10.32 -14.38 1.79
N ALA A 258 -11.38 -15.02 2.28
CA ALA A 258 -12.17 -15.97 1.50
C ALA A 258 -12.70 -15.30 0.22
N LYS A 259 -12.65 -16.06 -0.90
CA LYS A 259 -13.06 -15.53 -2.21
C LYS A 259 -14.56 -15.35 -2.30
N ASP A 260 -15.32 -16.33 -1.82
CA ASP A 260 -16.76 -16.21 -1.71
C ASP A 260 -17.12 -15.35 -0.49
N PRO A 261 -17.93 -14.30 -0.65
CA PRO A 261 -18.43 -13.49 0.47
C PRO A 261 -19.13 -14.30 1.56
N GLN A 262 -19.76 -15.42 1.22
CA GLN A 262 -20.50 -16.27 2.18
C GLN A 262 -19.57 -17.04 3.13
N ASP A 263 -18.31 -17.24 2.76
CA ASP A 263 -17.31 -17.90 3.61
C ASP A 263 -16.60 -16.93 4.58
N ARG A 264 -16.87 -15.62 4.45
CA ARG A 264 -16.33 -14.58 5.33
C ARG A 264 -17.13 -14.51 6.63
N PRO A 265 -16.64 -13.78 7.66
CA PRO A 265 -17.46 -13.41 8.82
C PRO A 265 -18.71 -12.63 8.40
N ASP A 266 -19.82 -12.84 9.12
CA ASP A 266 -21.11 -12.23 8.80
C ASP A 266 -21.13 -10.71 9.04
N SER A 267 -20.29 -10.22 9.96
CA SER A 267 -20.27 -8.82 10.34
C SER A 267 -18.93 -8.37 10.95
N ALA A 268 -18.70 -7.07 10.98
CA ALA A 268 -17.57 -6.49 11.69
C ALA A 268 -17.63 -6.74 13.21
N GLN A 269 -18.83 -6.92 13.77
CA GLN A 269 -19.04 -7.31 15.16
C GLN A 269 -18.47 -8.71 15.43
N GLU A 270 -18.74 -9.68 14.55
CA GLU A 270 -18.19 -11.04 14.68
C GLU A 270 -16.68 -11.06 14.62
N VAL A 271 -16.09 -10.24 13.71
CA VAL A 271 -14.64 -10.09 13.63
C VAL A 271 -14.08 -9.51 14.93
N TYR A 272 -14.71 -8.47 15.48
CA TYR A 272 -14.31 -7.88 16.77
C TYR A 272 -14.33 -8.91 17.90
N GLU A 273 -15.40 -9.71 18.01
CA GLU A 273 -15.51 -10.76 19.02
C GLU A 273 -14.43 -11.84 18.88
N SER A 274 -14.03 -12.15 17.65
CA SER A 274 -12.93 -13.07 17.37
C SER A 274 -11.56 -12.48 17.77
N LEU A 275 -11.37 -11.16 17.64
CA LEU A 275 -10.15 -10.45 18.05
C LEU A 275 -10.07 -10.22 19.57
N ARG A 276 -11.22 -10.13 20.25
CA ARG A 276 -11.29 -9.76 21.67
C ARG A 276 -10.38 -10.59 22.61
N PRO A 277 -10.27 -11.92 22.47
CA PRO A 277 -9.38 -12.72 23.32
C PRO A 277 -7.89 -12.43 23.11
N LEU A 278 -7.54 -11.82 21.96
CA LEU A 278 -6.17 -11.50 21.56
C LEU A 278 -5.78 -10.06 21.87
N LEU A 279 -6.73 -9.24 22.33
CA LEU A 279 -6.47 -7.85 22.72
C LEU A 279 -5.59 -7.80 23.97
N PRO A 280 -4.70 -6.80 24.08
CA PRO A 280 -3.84 -6.65 25.24
C PRO A 280 -4.67 -6.34 26.49
N ALA A 281 -4.55 -7.18 27.52
CA ALA A 281 -5.27 -7.05 28.77
C ALA A 281 -4.45 -6.40 29.90
N GLY A 282 -3.17 -6.13 29.68
CA GLY A 282 -2.26 -5.54 30.69
C GLY A 282 -0.94 -5.12 30.07
N GLY A 283 -0.22 -4.25 30.78
CA GLY A 283 1.05 -3.69 30.35
C GLY A 283 1.03 -2.17 30.29
N ALA A 284 2.19 -1.57 29.99
CA ALA A 284 2.31 -0.13 29.71
C ALA A 284 2.41 0.07 28.20
N PRO A 285 1.72 1.07 27.63
CA PRO A 285 1.88 1.41 26.21
C PRO A 285 3.33 1.84 25.94
N ALA A 286 3.84 1.49 24.75
CA ALA A 286 5.22 1.74 24.37
C ALA A 286 5.52 3.25 24.16
N GLY A 287 4.49 4.07 23.88
CA GLY A 287 4.66 5.51 23.65
C GLY A 287 3.46 6.18 23.01
N PRO A 288 3.65 7.37 22.43
CA PRO A 288 2.69 7.98 21.53
C PRO A 288 2.47 7.07 20.31
N LEU A 289 1.29 7.17 19.70
CA LEU A 289 0.90 6.38 18.52
C LEU A 289 0.79 4.85 18.76
N ASP A 290 0.92 4.36 20.01
CA ASP A 290 0.72 2.93 20.31
C ASP A 290 -0.77 2.58 20.26
N PRO A 291 -1.24 1.79 19.27
CA PRO A 291 -2.66 1.47 19.09
C PRO A 291 -3.25 0.57 20.17
N THR A 292 -2.43 0.03 21.08
CA THR A 292 -2.91 -0.74 22.26
C THR A 292 -3.38 0.16 23.40
N ARG A 293 -3.02 1.44 23.42
CA ARG A 293 -3.38 2.38 24.51
C ARG A 293 -4.86 2.40 24.85
N PRO A 294 -5.80 2.45 23.88
CA PRO A 294 -7.23 2.46 24.18
C PRO A 294 -7.71 1.21 24.94
N PHE A 295 -7.04 0.07 24.75
CA PHE A 295 -7.38 -1.20 25.39
C PHE A 295 -6.70 -1.34 26.76
N LEU A 296 -5.50 -0.80 26.92
CA LEU A 296 -4.76 -0.82 28.20
C LEU A 296 -5.30 0.19 29.21
N ARG A 297 -5.95 1.26 28.75
CA ARG A 297 -6.50 2.34 29.60
C ARG A 297 -7.89 2.78 29.14
N PRO A 298 -8.89 1.89 29.11
CA PRO A 298 -10.19 2.16 28.49
C PRO A 298 -11.03 3.24 29.22
N HIS A 299 -10.66 3.65 30.44
CA HIS A 299 -11.45 4.56 31.27
C HIS A 299 -10.66 5.73 31.85
N ALA A 300 -9.56 6.12 31.21
CA ALA A 300 -8.76 7.22 31.70
C ALA A 300 -9.04 8.52 30.94
N PRO A 301 -10.01 9.35 31.32
CA PRO A 301 -9.91 10.76 31.10
C PRO A 301 -8.97 11.34 32.19
N TRP A 302 -7.73 10.85 32.25
CA TRP A 302 -6.71 11.64 32.93
C TRP A 302 -6.36 12.74 31.96
N PRO A 303 -6.63 14.02 32.29
CA PRO A 303 -5.99 15.08 31.54
C PRO A 303 -4.49 14.78 31.61
N ASP A 304 -3.84 14.62 30.47
CA ASP A 304 -2.39 14.66 30.42
C ASP A 304 -2.04 15.93 31.20
N ARG A 305 -1.29 15.79 32.31
CA ARG A 305 -0.78 16.97 33.01
C ARG A 305 -0.07 17.76 31.94
N ALA A 306 -0.64 18.91 31.56
CA ALA A 306 0.03 19.83 30.69
C ALA A 306 1.44 19.95 31.26
N ALA A 307 2.43 19.61 30.44
CA ALA A 307 3.83 19.73 30.83
C ALA A 307 3.95 21.10 31.44
N VAL A 308 4.33 21.17 32.73
CA VAL A 308 4.53 22.44 33.42
C VAL A 308 5.47 23.22 32.52
N PRO A 309 5.10 24.37 31.96
CA PRO A 309 5.98 25.11 31.09
C PRO A 309 7.28 25.30 31.83
N ALA A 310 8.35 24.81 31.25
CA ALA A 310 9.70 25.01 31.79
C ALA A 310 9.85 26.48 32.08
N SER A 311 10.28 26.80 33.33
CA SER A 311 10.48 28.11 33.87
C SER A 311 10.95 29.12 32.84
N ALA A 312 10.36 30.33 32.89
CA ALA A 312 10.64 31.43 31.98
C ALA A 312 12.12 31.58 31.65
N PRO A 313 12.47 31.84 30.40
CA PRO A 313 13.85 31.97 29.99
C PRO A 313 14.50 33.16 30.70
N VAL A 314 15.65 32.92 31.31
CA VAL A 314 16.58 33.95 31.78
C VAL A 314 16.88 34.89 30.60
N PRO A 315 16.91 36.22 30.75
CA PRO A 315 17.16 37.15 29.65
C PRO A 315 18.49 36.82 28.96
N ALA A 316 18.41 36.57 27.68
CA ALA A 316 19.58 36.27 26.86
C ALA A 316 20.53 37.46 26.83
N GLN A 317 21.75 37.28 27.33
CA GLN A 317 22.88 38.15 26.97
C GLN A 317 23.07 38.08 25.45
N GLN A 318 23.24 39.27 24.86
CA GLN A 318 23.49 39.41 23.42
C GLN A 318 24.69 38.55 22.98
N ALA A 319 24.44 37.57 22.14
CA ALA A 319 25.44 36.76 21.53
C ALA A 319 26.19 37.59 20.42
N PRO A 320 27.48 37.36 20.22
CA PRO A 320 28.24 37.98 19.12
C PRO A 320 27.68 37.52 17.76
N PRO A 321 27.91 38.29 16.67
CA PRO A 321 27.34 38.00 15.35
C PRO A 321 27.72 36.58 14.89
N ALA A 322 26.72 35.83 14.50
CA ALA A 322 26.89 34.46 14.05
C ALA A 322 27.77 34.34 12.80
N PRO A 323 28.63 33.34 12.72
CA PRO A 323 29.31 32.98 11.48
C PRO A 323 28.27 32.59 10.42
N GLN A 324 28.55 32.95 9.18
CA GLN A 324 27.70 32.60 8.05
C GLN A 324 27.39 31.10 8.06
N ALA A 325 26.09 30.77 8.00
CA ALA A 325 25.61 29.42 8.02
C ALA A 325 26.20 28.59 6.87
N PRO A 326 26.64 27.36 7.12
CA PRO A 326 26.95 26.42 6.05
C PRO A 326 25.71 26.15 5.18
N PRO A 327 25.88 25.77 3.90
CA PRO A 327 24.75 25.51 3.02
C PRO A 327 23.75 24.55 3.70
N ALA A 328 22.48 24.88 3.62
CA ALA A 328 21.40 24.16 4.27
C ALA A 328 21.52 22.66 3.98
N ARG A 329 21.59 21.85 5.05
CA ARG A 329 21.59 20.39 4.93
C ARG A 329 20.29 19.98 4.24
N PRO A 330 20.33 19.05 3.27
CA PRO A 330 19.13 18.60 2.61
C PRO A 330 18.16 18.01 3.67
N ASN A 331 16.97 18.58 3.73
CA ASN A 331 15.93 18.08 4.64
C ASN A 331 15.36 16.78 4.05
N VAL A 332 15.72 15.66 4.63
CA VAL A 332 15.32 14.31 4.18
C VAL A 332 13.80 14.19 4.08
N ALA A 333 13.06 14.71 5.07
CA ALA A 333 11.60 14.65 5.08
C ALA A 333 10.99 15.41 3.88
N GLN A 334 11.47 16.63 3.62
CA GLN A 334 11.01 17.43 2.47
C GLN A 334 11.35 16.76 1.14
N ALA A 335 12.52 16.15 1.02
CA ALA A 335 12.94 15.45 -0.18
C ALA A 335 12.10 14.19 -0.44
N VAL A 336 11.68 13.46 0.61
CA VAL A 336 10.76 12.31 0.49
C VAL A 336 9.38 12.76 -0.04
N ASP A 337 8.87 13.91 0.44
CA ASP A 337 7.58 14.44 -0.03
C ASP A 337 7.68 14.91 -1.50
N ASP A 338 8.79 15.52 -1.88
CA ASP A 338 9.06 15.87 -3.28
C ASP A 338 9.14 14.65 -4.18
N VAL A 339 9.77 13.57 -3.73
CA VAL A 339 9.81 12.28 -4.45
C VAL A 339 8.41 11.70 -4.63
N LYS A 340 7.61 11.61 -3.57
CA LYS A 340 6.21 11.12 -3.65
C LYS A 340 5.41 11.93 -4.68
N ARG A 341 5.53 13.25 -4.64
CA ARG A 341 4.86 14.15 -5.59
C ARG A 341 5.32 13.89 -7.04
N LEU A 342 6.62 13.80 -7.27
CA LEU A 342 7.19 13.58 -8.61
C LEU A 342 6.79 12.23 -9.20
N LEU A 343 6.76 11.17 -8.38
CA LEU A 343 6.28 9.85 -8.81
C LEU A 343 4.79 9.90 -9.18
N GLY A 344 3.97 10.62 -8.40
CA GLY A 344 2.57 10.84 -8.72
C GLY A 344 2.33 11.65 -10.01
N GLU A 345 3.29 12.51 -10.40
CA GLU A 345 3.30 13.27 -11.65
C GLU A 345 3.90 12.48 -12.84
N GLY A 346 4.37 11.25 -12.63
CA GLY A 346 5.06 10.45 -13.64
C GLY A 346 6.48 10.96 -13.99
N ARG A 347 7.07 11.81 -13.15
CA ARG A 347 8.42 12.41 -13.35
C ARG A 347 9.48 11.56 -12.66
N ILE A 348 9.60 10.31 -13.12
CA ILE A 348 10.39 9.26 -12.46
C ILE A 348 11.89 9.65 -12.42
N THR A 349 12.44 10.15 -13.52
CA THR A 349 13.87 10.55 -13.59
C THR A 349 14.25 11.61 -12.55
N GLN A 350 13.37 12.59 -12.29
CA GLN A 350 13.62 13.61 -11.27
C GLN A 350 13.53 13.05 -9.85
N ALA A 351 12.61 12.10 -9.61
CA ALA A 351 12.53 11.38 -8.34
C ALA A 351 13.83 10.59 -8.08
N VAL A 352 14.38 9.94 -9.10
CA VAL A 352 15.68 9.26 -9.05
C VAL A 352 16.80 10.21 -8.64
N ASP A 353 16.85 11.42 -9.23
CA ASP A 353 17.91 12.39 -8.93
C ASP A 353 17.84 12.89 -7.49
N ILE A 354 16.63 13.16 -6.97
CA ILE A 354 16.44 13.56 -5.57
C ILE A 354 16.84 12.42 -4.63
N LEU A 355 16.36 11.19 -4.86
CA LEU A 355 16.69 10.03 -4.02
C LEU A 355 18.20 9.76 -4.02
N GLY A 356 18.84 9.81 -5.19
CA GLY A 356 20.28 9.64 -5.30
C GLY A 356 21.08 10.71 -4.57
N GLY A 357 20.56 11.94 -4.50
CA GLY A 357 21.17 13.06 -3.79
C GLY A 357 21.02 13.00 -2.27
N ILE A 358 19.87 12.54 -1.76
CA ILE A 358 19.61 12.49 -0.30
C ILE A 358 20.14 11.23 0.38
N LEU A 359 20.24 10.11 -0.33
CA LEU A 359 20.63 8.82 0.24
C LEU A 359 22.02 8.87 0.94
N PRO A 360 23.08 9.49 0.36
CA PRO A 360 24.36 9.62 1.06
C PRO A 360 24.27 10.50 2.32
N ALA A 361 23.50 11.59 2.27
CA ALA A 361 23.31 12.49 3.41
C ALA A 361 22.56 11.79 4.56
N ALA A 362 21.49 11.06 4.24
CA ALA A 362 20.75 10.27 5.21
C ALA A 362 21.63 9.16 5.83
N ALA A 363 22.49 8.51 5.03
CA ALA A 363 23.42 7.50 5.53
C ALA A 363 24.47 8.07 6.49
N GLN A 364 24.92 9.30 6.28
CA GLN A 364 25.83 10.00 7.20
C GLN A 364 25.14 10.42 8.50
N GLU A 365 23.86 10.82 8.44
CA GLU A 365 23.11 11.33 9.59
C GLU A 365 22.58 10.20 10.46
N HIS A 366 22.01 9.16 9.86
CA HIS A 366 21.30 8.08 10.57
C HIS A 366 22.10 6.78 10.66
N GLY A 367 23.21 6.67 9.93
CA GLY A 367 23.98 5.44 9.78
C GLY A 367 23.51 4.57 8.62
N GLU A 368 24.44 3.88 7.99
CA GLU A 368 24.29 3.14 6.73
C GLU A 368 23.23 2.01 6.81
N HIS A 369 23.09 1.37 7.97
CA HIS A 369 22.17 0.25 8.23
C HIS A 369 20.91 0.69 8.97
N SER A 370 20.66 1.99 9.11
CA SER A 370 19.45 2.49 9.79
C SER A 370 18.19 2.15 8.99
N PRO A 371 17.06 1.96 9.67
CA PRO A 371 15.77 1.73 9.00
C PRO A 371 15.42 2.80 7.96
N VAL A 372 15.69 4.07 8.29
CA VAL A 372 15.44 5.22 7.38
C VAL A 372 16.24 5.08 6.09
N VAL A 373 17.53 4.78 6.18
CA VAL A 373 18.40 4.61 5.00
C VAL A 373 17.99 3.39 4.18
N ARG A 374 17.56 2.32 4.83
CA ARG A 374 17.07 1.11 4.17
C ARG A 374 15.79 1.38 3.36
N ILE A 375 14.84 2.12 3.94
CA ILE A 375 13.61 2.52 3.24
C ILE A 375 13.93 3.40 2.03
N LEU A 376 14.78 4.41 2.21
CA LEU A 376 15.21 5.28 1.11
C LEU A 376 15.91 4.51 0.00
N ARG A 377 16.81 3.56 0.36
CA ARG A 377 17.52 2.71 -0.61
C ARG A 377 16.56 1.79 -1.35
N LYS A 378 15.60 1.18 -0.65
CA LYS A 378 14.53 0.36 -1.28
C LYS A 378 13.75 1.20 -2.29
N GLN A 379 13.31 2.40 -1.89
CA GLN A 379 12.58 3.31 -2.77
C GLN A 379 13.44 3.75 -3.97
N TYR A 380 14.71 4.04 -3.74
CA TYR A 380 15.65 4.44 -4.79
C TYR A 380 15.85 3.31 -5.82
N ALA A 381 16.10 2.09 -5.35
CA ALA A 381 16.26 0.92 -6.22
C ALA A 381 15.02 0.66 -7.07
N ALA A 382 13.83 0.70 -6.46
CA ALA A 382 12.57 0.54 -7.16
C ALA A 382 12.35 1.63 -8.23
N THR A 383 12.57 2.90 -7.86
CA THR A 383 12.42 4.03 -8.79
C THR A 383 13.43 3.96 -9.95
N LEU A 384 14.65 3.48 -9.70
CA LEU A 384 15.65 3.23 -10.74
C LEU A 384 15.20 2.14 -11.73
N MET A 385 14.54 1.08 -11.24
CA MET A 385 13.98 0.05 -12.10
C MET A 385 12.84 0.59 -12.97
N ASP A 386 11.95 1.39 -12.39
CA ASP A 386 10.83 2.03 -13.10
C ASP A 386 11.32 3.02 -14.16
N ASP A 387 12.48 3.70 -13.92
CA ASP A 387 13.11 4.61 -14.87
C ASP A 387 14.01 3.89 -15.91
N GLY A 388 14.07 2.55 -15.85
CA GLY A 388 14.92 1.75 -16.75
C GLY A 388 16.43 1.87 -16.47
N GLN A 389 16.83 2.46 -15.36
CA GLN A 389 18.25 2.64 -14.99
C GLN A 389 18.80 1.39 -14.27
N TYR A 390 18.64 0.22 -14.88
CA TYR A 390 18.96 -1.10 -14.30
C TYR A 390 20.43 -1.22 -13.84
N ARG A 391 21.35 -0.57 -14.55
CA ARG A 391 22.79 -0.56 -14.16
C ARG A 391 23.02 0.12 -12.81
N ARG A 392 22.22 1.12 -12.47
CA ARG A 392 22.28 1.82 -11.17
C ARG A 392 21.46 1.10 -10.09
N ALA A 393 20.36 0.46 -10.46
CA ALA A 393 19.51 -0.29 -9.55
C ALA A 393 20.20 -1.56 -9.01
N LEU A 394 20.96 -2.26 -9.85
CA LEU A 394 21.57 -3.55 -9.53
C LEU A 394 22.45 -3.54 -8.25
N PRO A 395 23.40 -2.59 -8.05
CA PRO A 395 24.22 -2.55 -6.84
C PRO A 395 23.39 -2.27 -5.58
N GLU A 396 22.35 -1.44 -5.66
CA GLU A 396 21.50 -1.12 -4.52
C GLU A 396 20.63 -2.34 -4.12
N LEU A 397 20.09 -3.08 -5.09
CA LEU A 397 19.34 -4.30 -4.85
C LEU A 397 20.21 -5.41 -4.22
N ARG A 398 21.44 -5.59 -4.72
CA ARG A 398 22.39 -6.55 -4.14
C ARG A 398 22.71 -6.19 -2.70
N ARG A 399 22.97 -4.92 -2.40
CA ARG A 399 23.23 -4.46 -1.05
C ARG A 399 22.04 -4.69 -0.12
N LEU A 400 20.84 -4.37 -0.55
CA LEU A 400 19.59 -4.65 0.20
C LEU A 400 19.42 -6.14 0.46
N ALA A 401 19.72 -6.99 -0.53
CA ALA A 401 19.65 -8.43 -0.40
C ALA A 401 20.67 -8.97 0.61
N ASP A 402 21.91 -8.48 0.55
CA ASP A 402 23.01 -8.90 1.44
C ASP A 402 22.75 -8.46 2.89
N ASP A 403 22.34 -7.19 3.08
CA ASP A 403 22.00 -6.65 4.40
C ASP A 403 20.86 -7.46 5.02
N ARG A 404 19.82 -7.75 4.26
CA ARG A 404 18.66 -8.49 4.75
C ARG A 404 18.99 -9.97 5.00
N ALA A 405 19.78 -10.59 4.14
CA ALA A 405 20.25 -11.97 4.34
C ALA A 405 21.15 -12.12 5.57
N ALA A 406 21.96 -11.10 5.88
CA ALA A 406 22.78 -11.07 7.08
C ALA A 406 21.94 -10.94 8.37
N GLU A 407 20.82 -10.20 8.33
CA GLU A 407 19.93 -10.00 9.48
C GLU A 407 18.98 -11.19 9.71
N ALA A 408 18.32 -11.66 8.67
CA ALA A 408 17.20 -12.61 8.76
C ALA A 408 17.48 -13.98 8.11
N GLY A 409 18.65 -14.13 7.51
CA GLY A 409 19.07 -15.35 6.82
C GLY A 409 18.83 -15.33 5.32
N PRO A 410 19.51 -16.22 4.55
CA PRO A 410 19.46 -16.23 3.09
C PRO A 410 18.12 -16.67 2.50
N ALA A 411 17.24 -17.26 3.30
CA ALA A 411 15.89 -17.68 2.93
C ALA A 411 14.82 -16.62 3.26
N ASP A 412 15.22 -15.44 3.77
CA ASP A 412 14.29 -14.36 4.06
C ASP A 412 13.58 -13.89 2.76
N SER A 413 12.28 -13.68 2.87
CA SER A 413 11.42 -13.35 1.70
C SER A 413 11.81 -12.04 1.03
N GLN A 414 12.21 -11.02 1.80
CA GLN A 414 12.65 -9.74 1.24
C GLN A 414 14.05 -9.86 0.61
N ALA A 415 14.97 -10.61 1.23
CA ALA A 415 16.27 -10.89 0.64
C ALA A 415 16.11 -11.61 -0.72
N LEU A 416 15.23 -12.61 -0.78
CA LEU A 416 14.91 -13.34 -2.01
C LEU A 416 14.24 -12.44 -3.06
N GLN A 417 13.35 -11.51 -2.65
CA GLN A 417 12.75 -10.54 -3.55
C GLN A 417 13.80 -9.61 -4.17
N PHE A 418 14.70 -9.05 -3.38
CA PHE A 418 15.78 -8.19 -3.90
C PHE A 418 16.72 -8.93 -4.85
N ARG A 419 17.02 -10.20 -4.57
CA ARG A 419 17.80 -11.05 -5.50
C ARG A 419 17.05 -11.34 -6.80
N TYR A 420 15.75 -11.56 -6.72
CA TYR A 420 14.90 -11.71 -7.90
C TYR A 420 14.89 -10.42 -8.75
N ASP A 421 14.74 -9.26 -8.12
CA ASP A 421 14.76 -7.95 -8.80
C ASP A 421 16.16 -7.67 -9.40
N ALA A 422 17.23 -8.07 -8.73
CA ALA A 422 18.60 -8.01 -9.28
C ALA A 422 18.76 -8.91 -10.52
N ALA A 423 18.18 -10.11 -10.50
CA ALA A 423 18.17 -10.99 -11.67
C ALA A 423 17.41 -10.37 -12.86
N GLN A 424 16.29 -9.67 -12.59
CA GLN A 424 15.56 -8.92 -13.62
C GLN A 424 16.42 -7.76 -14.19
N CYS A 425 17.14 -7.03 -13.34
CA CYS A 425 18.05 -5.99 -13.81
C CYS A 425 19.13 -6.56 -14.75
N LEU A 426 19.73 -7.70 -14.42
CA LEU A 426 20.70 -8.40 -15.25
C LEU A 426 20.09 -8.84 -16.59
N GLU A 427 18.86 -9.32 -16.58
CA GLU A 427 18.12 -9.69 -17.79
C GLU A 427 17.94 -8.47 -18.71
N GLN A 428 17.50 -7.33 -18.17
CA GLN A 428 17.31 -6.09 -18.92
C GLN A 428 18.64 -5.49 -19.43
N LEU A 429 19.74 -5.75 -18.75
CA LEU A 429 21.10 -5.35 -19.18
C LEU A 429 21.69 -6.26 -20.26
N GLY A 430 21.00 -7.37 -20.61
CA GLY A 430 21.50 -8.35 -21.55
C GLY A 430 22.56 -9.31 -20.95
N GLU A 431 22.78 -9.27 -19.65
CA GLU A 431 23.73 -10.12 -18.93
C GLU A 431 23.10 -11.50 -18.64
N ALA A 432 22.69 -12.20 -19.69
CA ALA A 432 21.89 -13.41 -19.63
C ALA A 432 22.49 -14.53 -18.75
N ALA A 433 23.82 -14.72 -18.80
CA ALA A 433 24.49 -15.75 -17.99
C ALA A 433 24.45 -15.42 -16.49
N ALA A 434 24.65 -14.15 -16.12
CA ALA A 434 24.57 -13.69 -14.73
C ALA A 434 23.13 -13.74 -14.22
N SER A 435 22.17 -13.30 -15.02
CA SER A 435 20.74 -13.39 -14.73
C SER A 435 20.28 -14.83 -14.49
N LEU A 436 20.70 -15.75 -15.37
CA LEU A 436 20.42 -17.19 -15.24
C LEU A 436 21.00 -17.77 -13.94
N ALA A 437 22.20 -17.36 -13.55
CA ALA A 437 22.82 -17.81 -12.29
C ALA A 437 22.03 -17.33 -11.08
N GLU A 438 21.58 -16.06 -11.06
CA GLU A 438 20.77 -15.51 -9.97
C GLU A 438 19.40 -16.17 -9.88
N TYR A 439 18.69 -16.35 -11.00
CA TYR A 439 17.40 -17.05 -11.00
C TYR A 439 17.52 -18.49 -10.51
N ARG A 440 18.56 -19.21 -10.93
CA ARG A 440 18.84 -20.58 -10.44
C ARG A 440 19.15 -20.61 -8.95
N ALA A 441 19.82 -19.59 -8.44
CA ALA A 441 20.18 -19.51 -7.02
C ALA A 441 18.96 -19.22 -6.12
N VAL A 442 17.96 -18.47 -6.61
CA VAL A 442 16.76 -18.16 -5.84
C VAL A 442 15.63 -19.19 -6.01
N LEU A 443 15.56 -19.88 -7.15
CA LEU A 443 14.50 -20.84 -7.47
C LEU A 443 14.25 -21.90 -6.39
N PRO A 444 15.26 -22.56 -5.78
CA PRO A 444 15.03 -23.58 -4.75
C PRO A 444 14.29 -23.08 -3.50
N TYR A 445 14.40 -21.79 -3.22
CA TYR A 445 13.69 -21.17 -2.09
C TYR A 445 12.21 -20.91 -2.41
N TYR A 446 11.86 -20.82 -3.70
CA TYR A 446 10.48 -20.71 -4.19
C TYR A 446 9.85 -22.06 -4.55
N GLU A 447 10.63 -23.15 -4.54
CA GLU A 447 10.19 -24.53 -4.66
C GLU A 447 10.41 -25.21 -3.31
N ASN A 448 9.36 -25.53 -2.56
CA ASN A 448 9.49 -26.36 -1.37
C ASN A 448 9.51 -27.86 -1.73
N GLU A 449 9.71 -28.75 -0.75
CA GLU A 449 9.78 -30.21 -0.91
C GLU A 449 8.56 -30.81 -1.65
N ASN A 450 7.44 -30.09 -1.73
CA ASN A 450 6.22 -30.48 -2.46
C ASN A 450 6.05 -29.73 -3.80
N GLY A 451 7.06 -28.98 -4.26
CA GLY A 451 7.00 -28.19 -5.49
C GLY A 451 6.07 -26.97 -5.44
N TYR A 452 5.47 -26.69 -4.29
CA TYR A 452 4.49 -25.62 -4.10
C TYR A 452 4.73 -24.93 -2.76
N ALA A 453 5.01 -23.66 -2.80
CA ALA A 453 4.87 -22.73 -1.73
C ALA A 453 6.13 -22.18 -1.08
N THR A 454 6.29 -20.96 -1.36
CA THR A 454 6.91 -19.94 -0.56
C THR A 454 5.96 -18.75 -0.51
N PRO A 455 6.28 -17.67 0.23
CA PRO A 455 5.45 -16.50 0.44
C PRO A 455 4.77 -15.88 -0.80
N SER A 456 5.23 -16.22 -1.99
CA SER A 456 4.71 -15.68 -3.24
C SER A 456 3.84 -16.65 -4.04
N GLY A 457 3.52 -17.85 -3.51
CA GLY A 457 2.71 -18.88 -4.17
C GLY A 457 3.38 -19.53 -5.39
N PRO A 458 2.73 -20.52 -6.04
CA PRO A 458 3.28 -21.21 -7.20
C PRO A 458 3.59 -20.28 -8.38
N GLY A 459 2.96 -19.11 -8.45
CA GLY A 459 3.16 -18.13 -9.51
C GLY A 459 4.60 -17.62 -9.63
N ARG A 460 5.31 -17.40 -8.52
CA ARG A 460 6.69 -16.89 -8.56
C ARG A 460 7.68 -17.97 -9.05
N ALA A 461 7.57 -19.19 -8.56
CA ALA A 461 8.40 -20.29 -9.03
C ALA A 461 8.18 -20.55 -10.53
N PHE A 462 6.95 -20.48 -11.00
CA PHE A 462 6.63 -20.64 -12.43
C PHE A 462 7.17 -19.47 -13.26
N ASP A 463 7.11 -18.24 -12.78
CA ASP A 463 7.70 -17.08 -13.46
C ASP A 463 9.23 -17.21 -13.56
N ILE A 464 9.91 -17.58 -12.48
CA ILE A 464 11.37 -17.83 -12.50
C ILE A 464 11.72 -18.94 -13.47
N ARG A 465 11.00 -20.06 -13.46
CA ARG A 465 11.24 -21.19 -14.40
C ARG A 465 10.99 -20.79 -15.86
N HIS A 466 9.99 -19.94 -16.11
CA HIS A 466 9.72 -19.39 -17.43
C HIS A 466 10.87 -18.51 -17.92
N ARG A 467 11.36 -17.58 -17.07
CA ARG A 467 12.52 -16.73 -17.39
C ARG A 467 13.79 -17.56 -17.64
N ILE A 468 14.06 -18.57 -16.80
CA ILE A 468 15.17 -19.50 -17.00
C ILE A 468 15.07 -20.18 -18.37
N GLY A 469 13.88 -20.65 -18.76
CA GLY A 469 13.66 -21.26 -20.06
C GLY A 469 13.99 -20.32 -21.23
N HIS A 470 13.53 -19.06 -21.16
CA HIS A 470 13.83 -18.04 -22.17
C HIS A 470 15.30 -17.63 -22.20
N LEU A 471 15.93 -17.46 -21.06
CA LEU A 471 17.35 -17.13 -20.97
C LEU A 471 18.22 -18.24 -21.57
N LEU A 472 17.88 -19.50 -21.32
CA LEU A 472 18.57 -20.66 -21.95
C LEU A 472 18.44 -20.64 -23.46
N LEU A 473 17.26 -20.32 -23.99
CA LEU A 473 17.07 -20.15 -25.44
C LEU A 473 17.92 -18.99 -25.97
N GLY A 474 17.98 -17.88 -25.25
CA GLY A 474 18.75 -16.68 -25.62
C GLY A 474 20.27 -16.89 -25.61
N VAL A 475 20.79 -17.71 -24.72
CA VAL A 475 22.23 -18.07 -24.69
C VAL A 475 22.60 -19.22 -25.65
N GLY A 476 21.62 -19.73 -26.44
CA GLY A 476 21.83 -20.76 -27.45
C GLY A 476 21.69 -22.20 -26.94
N ASP A 477 21.40 -22.42 -25.67
CA ASP A 477 21.08 -23.76 -25.14
C ASP A 477 19.61 -24.11 -25.40
N HIS A 478 19.31 -24.32 -26.69
CA HIS A 478 17.94 -24.57 -27.13
C HIS A 478 17.38 -25.90 -26.62
N ALA A 479 18.24 -26.87 -26.28
CA ALA A 479 17.79 -28.15 -25.76
C ALA A 479 17.30 -28.02 -24.31
N ALA A 480 18.12 -27.42 -23.45
CA ALA A 480 17.77 -27.19 -22.07
C ALA A 480 16.60 -26.18 -21.93
N GLY A 481 16.58 -25.11 -22.73
CA GLY A 481 15.50 -24.12 -22.71
C GLY A 481 14.14 -24.73 -23.04
N ARG A 482 14.06 -25.55 -24.10
CA ARG A 482 12.83 -26.27 -24.47
C ARG A 482 12.41 -27.28 -23.40
N ALA A 483 13.35 -28.06 -22.88
CA ALA A 483 13.05 -29.03 -21.83
C ALA A 483 12.47 -28.34 -20.59
N GLN A 484 13.03 -27.17 -20.20
CA GLN A 484 12.54 -26.36 -19.09
C GLN A 484 11.12 -25.84 -19.33
N LEU A 485 10.84 -25.30 -20.53
CA LEU A 485 9.51 -24.78 -20.86
C LEU A 485 8.47 -25.90 -21.02
N GLN A 486 8.85 -27.09 -21.50
CA GLN A 486 7.97 -28.26 -21.55
C GLN A 486 7.61 -28.79 -20.17
N ALA A 487 8.59 -28.87 -19.26
CA ALA A 487 8.35 -29.24 -17.87
C ALA A 487 7.43 -28.21 -17.19
N LEU A 488 7.67 -26.92 -17.42
CA LEU A 488 6.82 -25.85 -16.91
C LEU A 488 5.38 -25.94 -17.46
N LEU A 489 5.21 -26.23 -18.75
CA LEU A 489 3.88 -26.43 -19.36
C LEU A 489 3.13 -27.56 -18.65
N TYR A 490 3.77 -28.71 -18.45
CA TYR A 490 3.16 -29.85 -17.76
C TYR A 490 2.71 -29.49 -16.33
N ASP A 491 3.56 -28.80 -15.58
CA ASP A 491 3.27 -28.41 -14.20
C ASP A 491 2.17 -27.35 -14.13
N THR A 492 2.15 -26.38 -15.05
CA THR A 492 1.11 -25.35 -15.10
C THR A 492 -0.24 -25.89 -15.56
N GLU A 493 -0.27 -26.87 -16.49
CA GLU A 493 -1.49 -27.57 -16.86
C GLU A 493 -2.08 -28.37 -15.70
N ARG A 494 -1.22 -29.00 -14.91
CA ARG A 494 -1.63 -29.73 -13.71
C ARG A 494 -2.14 -28.80 -12.60
N ALA A 495 -1.54 -27.61 -12.46
CA ALA A 495 -1.90 -26.64 -11.41
C ALA A 495 -3.16 -25.85 -11.74
N TYR A 496 -3.32 -25.41 -12.98
CA TYR A 496 -4.34 -24.45 -13.40
C TYR A 496 -5.33 -25.00 -14.46
N GLY A 497 -5.06 -26.18 -14.98
CA GLY A 497 -5.83 -26.78 -16.08
C GLY A 497 -5.37 -26.31 -17.47
N PRO A 498 -5.74 -27.10 -18.52
CA PRO A 498 -5.19 -26.91 -19.87
C PRO A 498 -5.68 -25.64 -20.60
N HIS A 499 -6.76 -25.02 -20.14
CA HIS A 499 -7.36 -23.82 -20.76
C HIS A 499 -6.93 -22.51 -20.08
N HIS A 500 -6.11 -22.57 -19.03
CA HIS A 500 -5.60 -21.38 -18.38
C HIS A 500 -4.67 -20.58 -19.34
N PRO A 501 -4.65 -19.23 -19.26
CA PRO A 501 -3.82 -18.40 -20.15
C PRO A 501 -2.34 -18.79 -20.16
N LEU A 502 -1.75 -19.12 -19.02
CA LEU A 502 -0.33 -19.47 -18.90
C LEU A 502 0.05 -20.74 -19.68
N PRO A 503 -0.58 -21.91 -19.49
CA PRO A 503 -0.34 -23.08 -20.35
C PRO A 503 -0.62 -22.82 -21.82
N THR A 504 -1.63 -22.04 -22.14
CA THR A 504 -1.97 -21.70 -23.53
C THR A 504 -0.85 -20.88 -24.19
N GLU A 505 -0.30 -19.91 -23.50
CA GLU A 505 0.82 -19.10 -23.97
C GLU A 505 2.10 -19.95 -24.12
N LEU A 506 2.40 -20.81 -23.14
CA LEU A 506 3.56 -21.72 -23.20
C LEU A 506 3.48 -22.69 -24.41
N ARG A 507 2.28 -23.23 -24.71
CA ARG A 507 2.08 -24.05 -25.91
C ARG A 507 2.35 -23.25 -27.18
N ARG A 508 1.85 -22.03 -27.26
CA ARG A 508 2.07 -21.13 -28.41
C ARG A 508 3.56 -20.87 -28.63
N GLN A 509 4.29 -20.56 -27.56
CA GLN A 509 5.73 -20.31 -27.61
C GLN A 509 6.51 -21.56 -28.05
N LEU A 510 6.19 -22.72 -27.49
CA LEU A 510 6.83 -24.00 -27.88
C LEU A 510 6.55 -24.40 -29.33
N SER A 511 5.34 -24.14 -29.85
CA SER A 511 5.01 -24.44 -31.27
C SER A 511 5.76 -23.51 -32.22
N HIS A 512 5.87 -22.21 -31.91
CA HIS A 512 6.59 -21.26 -32.75
C HIS A 512 8.09 -21.60 -32.90
N HIS A 513 8.69 -22.18 -31.85
CA HIS A 513 10.07 -22.69 -31.92
C HIS A 513 10.24 -24.02 -32.66
N GLN A 514 9.17 -24.70 -33.03
CA GLN A 514 9.20 -25.89 -33.89
C GLN A 514 9.18 -25.54 -35.40
N ASP A 515 8.42 -24.51 -35.77
CA ASP A 515 8.24 -24.10 -37.18
C ASP A 515 9.50 -23.44 -37.79
N VAL A 516 10.34 -22.80 -36.96
CA VAL A 516 11.60 -22.17 -37.44
C VAL A 516 12.65 -23.20 -37.88
N ARG A 517 12.53 -24.49 -37.53
CA ARG A 517 13.42 -25.58 -38.00
C ARG A 517 12.90 -26.38 -39.20
N GLY A 518 11.64 -26.21 -39.58
CA GLY A 518 11.07 -26.85 -40.74
C GLY A 518 11.32 -26.10 -42.06
N SER A 519 11.99 -24.94 -42.01
CA SER A 519 12.21 -24.05 -43.15
C SER A 519 13.69 -23.82 -43.47
N VAL A 520 14.61 -24.71 -43.03
CA VAL A 520 16.03 -24.71 -43.46
C VAL A 520 16.36 -26.04 -44.10
#